data_c70d9322808d7587448d88672ab024b4
#
_entry.id   c70d9322808d7587448d88672ab024b4
#
_cell.length_a   1.000
_cell.length_b   1.000
_cell.length_c   1.000
_cell.angle_alpha   90.00
_cell.angle_beta   90.00
_cell.angle_gamma   90.00
#
_symmetry.space_group_name_H-M   'P 1'
#
loop_
_entity.id
_entity.type
_entity.pdbx_description
1 polymer ?
#
loop_
_entity_poly.entity_id
_entity_poly.type
_entity_poly.pdbx_seq_one_letter_code
_entity_poly.pdbx_strand_id
1 'polypeptide(L)'
;MLYWLTDLSDGGGVFNLFRYITFRAGGAFFTALLVGFIFGPWLINILRMKQGKGQPIRDDGPEGHLAKAGTPTMGGILILTALLVSTLLWARLDNGYIWVVLMVTYGYAAIGFADDYAKVSKQNTKGVSGKARLGLGFLLALLASVATWYLHPTELAGHVAVPFLKDLILNLGYFYIPFAMFVIVGAANAVNLTDGLDGLAIMPVMIAAGTLGAIAYVVGRTDFTEYLGVQFVPGTGELAIFTAALMGGGLGFLWYNAPPAAVFMGDTGSLALGGALGAIAVCTQHEIVLGIVGGLFVVEALSVIIQVAYFKRTGKRVFLMAPIHHHFEKKGWSEPQIVIRFWIISLILALIGLATLKIR
;
A
#
# COMPACT_ATOMS: atom_id res chain seq x y z
N MET A 1 -14.61 -7.22 -15.43
CA MET A 1 -15.17 -7.39 -16.79
C MET A 1 -14.94 -8.79 -17.34
N LEU A 2 -13.73 -9.29 -17.43
CA LEU A 2 -13.43 -10.63 -17.98
C LEU A 2 -14.07 -11.79 -17.18
N TYR A 3 -14.41 -11.60 -15.92
CA TYR A 3 -15.14 -12.61 -15.13
C TYR A 3 -16.42 -13.06 -15.82
N TRP A 4 -17.17 -12.15 -16.45
CA TRP A 4 -18.45 -12.45 -17.12
C TRP A 4 -18.32 -13.32 -18.35
N LEU A 5 -17.10 -13.58 -18.86
CA LEU A 5 -16.85 -14.59 -19.89
C LEU A 5 -17.19 -16.01 -19.41
N THR A 6 -17.27 -16.22 -18.09
CA THR A 6 -17.74 -17.49 -17.53
C THR A 6 -19.18 -17.83 -17.93
N ASP A 7 -20.02 -16.82 -18.22
CA ASP A 7 -21.42 -17.01 -18.63
C ASP A 7 -21.51 -17.59 -20.05
N LEU A 8 -20.41 -17.53 -20.81
CA LEU A 8 -20.30 -18.17 -22.15
C LEU A 8 -19.78 -19.61 -22.06
N SER A 9 -19.55 -20.15 -20.84
CA SER A 9 -19.03 -21.50 -20.63
C SER A 9 -20.14 -22.45 -20.21
N ASP A 10 -20.34 -23.52 -20.96
CA ASP A 10 -21.27 -24.62 -20.62
C ASP A 10 -20.69 -25.57 -19.54
N GLY A 11 -19.90 -25.05 -18.61
CA GLY A 11 -19.26 -25.82 -17.55
C GLY A 11 -17.91 -26.43 -17.92
N GLY A 12 -17.42 -26.22 -19.15
CA GLY A 12 -16.10 -26.64 -19.64
C GLY A 12 -15.48 -25.63 -20.60
N GLY A 13 -14.28 -25.87 -21.07
CA GLY A 13 -13.61 -25.03 -22.05
C GLY A 13 -12.84 -23.84 -21.47
N VAL A 14 -12.25 -23.02 -22.36
CA VAL A 14 -11.32 -21.95 -22.02
C VAL A 14 -11.97 -20.86 -21.17
N PHE A 15 -13.24 -20.54 -21.39
CA PHE A 15 -13.95 -19.50 -20.64
C PHE A 15 -14.20 -19.86 -19.18
N ASN A 16 -14.20 -21.16 -18.80
CA ASN A 16 -14.30 -21.57 -17.41
C ASN A 16 -13.08 -21.14 -16.56
N LEU A 17 -11.92 -20.85 -17.18
CA LEU A 17 -10.72 -20.38 -16.49
C LEU A 17 -10.96 -19.05 -15.76
N PHE A 18 -11.81 -18.18 -16.30
CA PHE A 18 -12.13 -16.88 -15.69
C PHE A 18 -12.93 -16.99 -14.38
N ARG A 19 -13.45 -18.16 -14.05
CA ARG A 19 -14.06 -18.45 -12.74
C ARG A 19 -13.03 -18.47 -11.61
N TYR A 20 -11.82 -18.92 -11.89
CA TYR A 20 -10.80 -19.15 -10.88
C TYR A 20 -10.08 -17.84 -10.49
N ILE A 21 -10.07 -17.53 -9.18
CA ILE A 21 -9.37 -16.33 -8.64
C ILE A 21 -7.90 -16.36 -9.00
N THR A 22 -7.23 -17.52 -8.89
CA THR A 22 -5.81 -17.68 -9.18
C THR A 22 -5.47 -17.34 -10.63
N PHE A 23 -6.29 -17.76 -11.58
CA PHE A 23 -6.11 -17.41 -12.99
C PHE A 23 -6.29 -15.91 -13.22
N ARG A 24 -7.34 -15.32 -12.64
CA ARG A 24 -7.61 -13.88 -12.74
C ARG A 24 -6.54 -13.03 -12.03
N ALA A 25 -6.01 -13.50 -10.89
CA ALA A 25 -4.92 -12.84 -10.19
C ALA A 25 -3.63 -12.83 -11.03
N GLY A 26 -3.29 -13.99 -11.65
CA GLY A 26 -2.17 -14.04 -12.61
C GLY A 26 -2.37 -13.10 -13.79
N GLY A 27 -3.57 -13.10 -14.39
CA GLY A 27 -3.93 -12.19 -15.47
C GLY A 27 -3.83 -10.71 -15.07
N ALA A 28 -4.30 -10.38 -13.87
CA ALA A 28 -4.22 -9.02 -13.33
C ALA A 28 -2.77 -8.57 -13.10
N PHE A 29 -1.94 -9.43 -12.54
CA PHE A 29 -0.51 -9.18 -12.36
C PHE A 29 0.19 -8.86 -13.68
N PHE A 30 0.06 -9.76 -14.67
CA PHE A 30 0.72 -9.56 -15.96
C PHE A 30 0.16 -8.37 -16.75
N THR A 31 -1.15 -8.11 -16.67
CA THR A 31 -1.75 -6.92 -17.30
C THR A 31 -1.18 -5.65 -16.68
N ALA A 32 -1.11 -5.57 -15.35
CA ALA A 32 -0.55 -4.40 -14.67
C ALA A 32 0.93 -4.19 -14.99
N LEU A 33 1.72 -5.27 -15.03
CA LEU A 33 3.13 -5.24 -15.39
C LEU A 33 3.34 -4.71 -16.82
N LEU A 34 2.57 -5.23 -17.77
CA LEU A 34 2.63 -4.80 -19.19
C LEU A 34 2.22 -3.34 -19.34
N VAL A 35 1.16 -2.90 -18.67
CA VAL A 35 0.77 -1.47 -18.64
C VAL A 35 1.93 -0.63 -18.11
N GLY A 36 2.59 -1.06 -17.02
CA GLY A 36 3.77 -0.40 -16.47
C GLY A 36 4.89 -0.24 -17.50
N PHE A 37 5.23 -1.28 -18.23
CA PHE A 37 6.30 -1.24 -19.24
C PHE A 37 5.94 -0.41 -20.47
N ILE A 38 4.70 -0.50 -20.96
CA ILE A 38 4.27 0.23 -22.17
C ILE A 38 4.10 1.72 -21.88
N PHE A 39 3.43 2.08 -20.77
CA PHE A 39 3.13 3.47 -20.43
C PHE A 39 4.29 4.18 -19.70
N GLY A 40 5.20 3.44 -19.07
CA GLY A 40 6.28 4.00 -18.27
C GLY A 40 7.13 5.03 -19.00
N PRO A 41 7.75 4.71 -20.16
CA PRO A 41 8.60 5.66 -20.88
C PRO A 41 7.86 6.91 -21.33
N TRP A 42 6.62 6.76 -21.79
CA TRP A 42 5.78 7.87 -22.23
C TRP A 42 5.43 8.80 -21.06
N LEU A 43 4.99 8.23 -19.93
CA LEU A 43 4.65 9.00 -18.73
C LEU A 43 5.86 9.74 -18.17
N ILE A 44 7.01 9.06 -18.04
CA ILE A 44 8.25 9.66 -17.52
C ILE A 44 8.68 10.85 -18.41
N ASN A 45 8.59 10.72 -19.74
CA ASN A 45 8.90 11.82 -20.64
C ASN A 45 7.96 13.01 -20.45
N ILE A 46 6.66 12.77 -20.30
CA ILE A 46 5.69 13.85 -20.02
C ILE A 46 6.00 14.55 -18.68
N LEU A 47 6.27 13.77 -17.64
CA LEU A 47 6.60 14.32 -16.32
C LEU A 47 7.87 15.17 -16.39
N ARG A 48 8.93 14.72 -17.09
CA ARG A 48 10.16 15.49 -17.32
C ARG A 48 9.90 16.79 -18.04
N MET A 49 9.12 16.76 -19.12
CA MET A 49 8.80 17.97 -19.89
C MET A 49 7.99 18.98 -19.08
N LYS A 50 7.02 18.50 -18.29
CA LYS A 50 6.13 19.39 -17.51
C LYS A 50 6.76 19.92 -16.22
N GLN A 51 7.64 19.15 -15.59
CA GLN A 51 8.23 19.51 -14.29
C GLN A 51 9.56 20.26 -14.43
N GLY A 52 10.24 20.19 -15.58
CA GLY A 52 11.46 20.93 -15.91
C GLY A 52 12.61 20.75 -14.92
N LYS A 53 12.47 21.32 -13.72
CA LYS A 53 13.46 21.24 -12.63
C LYS A 53 13.30 20.02 -11.71
N GLY A 54 12.30 19.16 -11.96
CA GLY A 54 11.96 18.03 -11.09
C GLY A 54 11.37 18.44 -9.73
N GLN A 55 11.45 17.52 -8.77
CA GLN A 55 10.96 17.77 -7.39
C GLN A 55 11.93 18.71 -6.66
N PRO A 56 11.42 19.74 -5.92
CA PRO A 56 12.26 20.56 -5.05
C PRO A 56 12.91 19.71 -3.95
N ILE A 57 14.24 19.80 -3.85
CA ILE A 57 15.01 19.08 -2.83
C ILE A 57 15.09 19.92 -1.56
N ARG A 58 15.02 19.29 -0.39
CA ARG A 58 15.17 19.97 0.90
C ARG A 58 16.63 20.28 1.17
N ASP A 59 16.90 21.50 1.63
CA ASP A 59 18.27 21.97 1.94
C ASP A 59 18.88 21.24 3.16
N ASP A 60 18.05 20.66 4.05
CA ASP A 60 18.46 19.94 5.26
C ASP A 60 18.62 18.42 5.05
N GLY A 61 18.47 17.94 3.80
CA GLY A 61 18.59 16.54 3.41
C GLY A 61 20.05 16.02 3.37
N PRO A 62 20.24 14.68 3.18
CA PRO A 62 21.55 14.12 2.90
C PRO A 62 22.15 14.66 1.59
N GLU A 63 23.50 14.85 1.56
CA GLU A 63 24.21 15.41 0.39
C GLU A 63 23.99 14.61 -0.90
N GLY A 64 23.83 13.28 -0.80
CA GLY A 64 23.55 12.39 -1.94
C GLY A 64 22.27 12.73 -2.69
N HIS A 65 21.31 13.39 -2.04
CA HIS A 65 20.04 13.79 -2.65
C HIS A 65 20.21 14.94 -3.67
N LEU A 66 21.25 15.75 -3.55
CA LEU A 66 21.53 16.83 -4.51
C LEU A 66 21.84 16.28 -5.93
N ALA A 67 22.44 15.10 -6.01
CA ALA A 67 22.72 14.43 -7.28
C ALA A 67 21.44 13.99 -8.03
N LYS A 68 20.30 13.91 -7.34
CA LYS A 68 18.98 13.51 -7.87
C LYS A 68 18.17 14.71 -8.41
N ALA A 69 18.74 15.91 -8.44
CA ALA A 69 18.08 17.10 -8.96
C ALA A 69 17.64 16.87 -10.43
N GLY A 70 16.40 17.25 -10.75
CA GLY A 70 15.83 17.06 -12.08
C GLY A 70 15.08 15.73 -12.31
N THR A 71 15.13 14.80 -11.34
CA THR A 71 14.29 13.59 -11.43
C THR A 71 12.82 13.97 -11.19
N PRO A 72 11.91 13.59 -12.12
CA PRO A 72 10.49 13.91 -11.97
C PRO A 72 9.85 13.11 -10.83
N THR A 73 8.85 13.70 -10.17
CA THR A 73 7.98 13.04 -9.19
C THR A 73 6.64 12.66 -9.80
N MET A 74 5.70 12.15 -8.98
CA MET A 74 4.36 11.69 -9.38
C MET A 74 4.37 10.40 -10.22
N GLY A 75 5.43 9.61 -10.15
CA GLY A 75 5.52 8.30 -10.81
C GLY A 75 4.48 7.30 -10.30
N GLY A 76 3.92 7.55 -9.11
CA GLY A 76 2.77 6.79 -8.60
C GLY A 76 1.59 6.71 -9.55
N ILE A 77 1.43 7.69 -10.47
CA ILE A 77 0.40 7.65 -11.53
C ILE A 77 0.54 6.39 -12.39
N LEU A 78 1.77 5.92 -12.65
CA LEU A 78 2.01 4.70 -13.42
C LEU A 78 1.43 3.48 -12.70
N ILE A 79 1.73 3.35 -11.41
CA ILE A 79 1.23 2.24 -10.58
C ILE A 79 -0.30 2.27 -10.55
N LEU A 80 -0.87 3.44 -10.30
CA LEU A 80 -2.32 3.63 -10.19
C LEU A 80 -3.03 3.32 -11.50
N THR A 81 -2.51 3.79 -12.64
CA THR A 81 -3.09 3.48 -13.94
C THR A 81 -3.08 1.98 -14.22
N ALA A 82 -1.95 1.32 -13.97
CA ALA A 82 -1.79 -0.12 -14.14
C ALA A 82 -2.75 -0.90 -13.23
N LEU A 83 -2.84 -0.50 -11.96
CA LEU A 83 -3.72 -1.08 -10.95
C LEU A 83 -5.20 -0.96 -11.34
N LEU A 84 -5.64 0.25 -11.77
CA LEU A 84 -7.03 0.49 -12.16
C LEU A 84 -7.44 -0.37 -13.35
N VAL A 85 -6.68 -0.29 -14.44
CA VAL A 85 -6.98 -1.05 -15.67
C VAL A 85 -7.07 -2.54 -15.35
N SER A 86 -6.08 -3.06 -14.63
CA SER A 86 -6.04 -4.49 -14.31
C SER A 86 -7.17 -4.91 -13.37
N THR A 87 -7.44 -4.13 -12.33
CA THR A 87 -8.52 -4.45 -11.38
C THR A 87 -9.89 -4.44 -12.05
N LEU A 88 -10.20 -3.39 -12.84
CA LEU A 88 -11.48 -3.31 -13.56
C LEU A 88 -11.63 -4.41 -14.61
N LEU A 89 -10.54 -4.85 -15.22
CA LEU A 89 -10.56 -5.91 -16.23
C LEU A 89 -10.80 -7.29 -15.59
N TRP A 90 -10.10 -7.62 -14.49
CA TRP A 90 -10.03 -8.98 -13.96
C TRP A 90 -10.87 -9.23 -12.71
N ALA A 91 -11.15 -8.22 -11.88
CA ALA A 91 -11.95 -8.40 -10.67
C ALA A 91 -13.44 -8.51 -10.95
N ARG A 92 -14.17 -9.09 -10.01
CA ARG A 92 -15.63 -9.08 -9.96
C ARG A 92 -16.10 -7.71 -9.47
N LEU A 93 -16.73 -6.96 -10.37
CA LEU A 93 -17.18 -5.60 -10.08
C LEU A 93 -18.49 -5.53 -9.26
N ASP A 94 -19.14 -6.66 -9.05
CA ASP A 94 -20.28 -6.84 -8.14
C ASP A 94 -19.83 -7.01 -6.66
N ASN A 95 -18.53 -7.11 -6.41
CA ASN A 95 -17.98 -7.27 -5.07
C ASN A 95 -17.73 -5.92 -4.41
N GLY A 96 -18.38 -5.67 -3.26
CA GLY A 96 -18.27 -4.41 -2.52
C GLY A 96 -16.86 -4.10 -1.99
N TYR A 97 -16.09 -5.12 -1.59
CA TYR A 97 -14.73 -4.92 -1.09
C TYR A 97 -13.77 -4.33 -2.14
N ILE A 98 -13.97 -4.71 -3.42
CA ILE A 98 -13.18 -4.13 -4.53
C ILE A 98 -13.41 -2.62 -4.62
N TRP A 99 -14.65 -2.16 -4.45
CA TRP A 99 -14.96 -0.72 -4.48
C TRP A 99 -14.44 0.02 -3.26
N VAL A 100 -14.43 -0.62 -2.08
CA VAL A 100 -13.83 -0.02 -0.86
C VAL A 100 -12.34 0.22 -1.08
N VAL A 101 -11.58 -0.79 -1.52
CA VAL A 101 -10.13 -0.62 -1.72
C VAL A 101 -9.82 0.34 -2.86
N LEU A 102 -10.61 0.35 -3.95
CA LEU A 102 -10.47 1.33 -5.03
C LEU A 102 -10.75 2.76 -4.52
N MET A 103 -11.83 2.97 -3.78
CA MET A 103 -12.20 4.27 -3.21
C MET A 103 -11.09 4.84 -2.33
N VAL A 104 -10.54 4.03 -1.42
CA VAL A 104 -9.44 4.45 -0.54
C VAL A 104 -8.19 4.76 -1.37
N THR A 105 -7.80 3.85 -2.26
CA THR A 105 -6.58 4.00 -3.07
C THR A 105 -6.62 5.28 -3.91
N TYR A 106 -7.71 5.50 -4.65
CA TYR A 106 -7.81 6.67 -5.54
C TYR A 106 -8.16 7.95 -4.80
N GLY A 107 -8.85 7.87 -3.65
CA GLY A 107 -9.04 9.00 -2.76
C GLY A 107 -7.72 9.51 -2.20
N TYR A 108 -6.87 8.63 -1.67
CA TYR A 108 -5.52 9.00 -1.22
C TYR A 108 -4.61 9.42 -2.38
N ALA A 109 -4.75 8.80 -3.56
CA ALA A 109 -4.06 9.22 -4.78
C ALA A 109 -4.39 10.68 -5.13
N ALA A 110 -5.65 11.07 -5.05
CA ALA A 110 -6.09 12.45 -5.32
C ALA A 110 -5.50 13.45 -4.31
N ILE A 111 -5.45 13.08 -3.02
CA ILE A 111 -4.82 13.89 -1.97
C ILE A 111 -3.33 14.05 -2.25
N GLY A 112 -2.62 12.95 -2.54
CA GLY A 112 -1.19 12.95 -2.85
C GLY A 112 -0.88 13.70 -4.14
N PHE A 113 -1.70 13.55 -5.17
CA PHE A 113 -1.58 14.29 -6.43
C PHE A 113 -1.71 15.81 -6.21
N ALA A 114 -2.68 16.24 -5.42
CA ALA A 114 -2.84 17.66 -5.10
C ALA A 114 -1.62 18.21 -4.35
N ASP A 115 -1.04 17.41 -3.45
CA ASP A 115 0.17 17.77 -2.70
C ASP A 115 1.39 17.89 -3.62
N ASP A 116 1.67 16.86 -4.42
CA ASP A 116 2.78 16.84 -5.37
C ASP A 116 2.64 17.95 -6.43
N TYR A 117 1.44 18.15 -6.97
CA TYR A 117 1.17 19.21 -7.93
C TYR A 117 1.41 20.60 -7.33
N ALA A 118 0.98 20.83 -6.09
CA ALA A 118 1.22 22.10 -5.40
C ALA A 118 2.73 22.36 -5.16
N LYS A 119 3.52 21.31 -4.83
CA LYS A 119 4.97 21.40 -4.67
C LYS A 119 5.68 21.72 -5.99
N VAL A 120 5.32 21.01 -7.06
CA VAL A 120 5.93 21.18 -8.38
C VAL A 120 5.55 22.54 -8.99
N SER A 121 4.27 22.91 -8.99
CA SER A 121 3.79 24.16 -9.60
C SER A 121 4.33 25.41 -8.91
N LYS A 122 4.46 25.37 -7.55
CA LYS A 122 4.98 26.51 -6.76
C LYS A 122 6.50 26.44 -6.55
N GLN A 123 7.18 25.38 -7.03
CA GLN A 123 8.61 25.14 -6.81
C GLN A 123 9.02 25.32 -5.33
N ASN A 124 8.20 24.81 -4.40
CA ASN A 124 8.49 24.82 -2.98
C ASN A 124 8.11 23.48 -2.32
N THR A 125 8.62 23.25 -1.12
CA THR A 125 8.40 22.00 -0.37
C THR A 125 7.13 21.99 0.49
N LYS A 126 6.32 23.06 0.51
CA LYS A 126 5.21 23.20 1.48
C LYS A 126 3.96 22.38 1.13
N GLY A 127 3.68 22.17 -0.17
CA GLY A 127 2.53 21.36 -0.63
C GLY A 127 1.17 21.81 -0.06
N VAL A 128 0.27 20.84 0.13
CA VAL A 128 -1.02 21.01 0.81
C VAL A 128 -0.80 20.99 2.32
N SER A 129 -1.60 21.77 3.06
CA SER A 129 -1.45 21.81 4.52
C SER A 129 -1.63 20.41 5.15
N GLY A 130 -0.75 20.03 6.08
CA GLY A 130 -0.80 18.71 6.74
C GLY A 130 -2.14 18.44 7.45
N LYS A 131 -2.80 19.50 7.98
CA LYS A 131 -4.13 19.38 8.62
C LYS A 131 -5.21 19.01 7.59
N ALA A 132 -5.21 19.64 6.41
CA ALA A 132 -6.18 19.35 5.36
C ALA A 132 -5.95 17.92 4.82
N ARG A 133 -4.69 17.54 4.55
CA ARG A 133 -4.31 16.19 4.09
C ARG A 133 -4.76 15.13 5.09
N LEU A 134 -4.52 15.34 6.37
CA LEU A 134 -4.91 14.41 7.43
C LEU A 134 -6.44 14.34 7.57
N GLY A 135 -7.15 15.49 7.56
CA GLY A 135 -8.60 15.55 7.66
C GLY A 135 -9.31 14.84 6.50
N LEU A 136 -8.86 15.05 5.26
CA LEU A 136 -9.37 14.32 4.09
C LEU A 136 -9.07 12.81 4.18
N GLY A 137 -7.88 12.46 4.66
CA GLY A 137 -7.51 11.06 4.90
C GLY A 137 -8.43 10.38 5.92
N PHE A 138 -8.75 11.04 7.02
CA PHE A 138 -9.70 10.53 8.01
C PHE A 138 -11.12 10.42 7.46
N LEU A 139 -11.56 11.36 6.62
CA LEU A 139 -12.86 11.27 5.95
C LEU A 139 -12.96 10.04 5.04
N LEU A 140 -11.95 9.80 4.21
CA LEU A 140 -11.89 8.61 3.35
C LEU A 140 -11.88 7.32 4.18
N ALA A 141 -11.08 7.30 5.26
CA ALA A 141 -11.00 6.16 6.15
C ALA A 141 -12.32 5.90 6.89
N LEU A 142 -13.05 6.95 7.27
CA LEU A 142 -14.39 6.82 7.84
C LEU A 142 -15.36 6.15 6.85
N LEU A 143 -15.41 6.65 5.62
CA LEU A 143 -16.27 6.07 4.57
C LEU A 143 -15.94 4.60 4.33
N ALA A 144 -14.64 4.25 4.25
CA ALA A 144 -14.18 2.88 4.09
C ALA A 144 -14.56 2.00 5.28
N SER A 145 -14.33 2.47 6.51
CA SER A 145 -14.62 1.71 7.74
C SER A 145 -16.13 1.45 7.90
N VAL A 146 -16.97 2.43 7.59
CA VAL A 146 -18.42 2.28 7.61
C VAL A 146 -18.89 1.34 6.50
N ALA A 147 -18.37 1.49 5.27
CA ALA A 147 -18.71 0.58 4.17
C ALA A 147 -18.33 -0.87 4.50
N THR A 148 -17.14 -1.09 5.05
CA THR A 148 -16.67 -2.42 5.44
C THR A 148 -17.51 -3.01 6.58
N TRP A 149 -17.92 -2.19 7.55
CA TRP A 149 -18.84 -2.62 8.60
C TRP A 149 -20.12 -3.22 8.06
N TYR A 150 -20.71 -2.61 7.03
CA TYR A 150 -21.94 -3.12 6.39
C TYR A 150 -21.71 -4.28 5.42
N LEU A 151 -20.48 -4.45 4.91
CA LEU A 151 -20.12 -5.56 4.04
C LEU A 151 -19.78 -6.84 4.82
N HIS A 152 -19.28 -6.70 6.06
CA HIS A 152 -18.99 -7.83 6.91
C HIS A 152 -20.28 -8.53 7.37
N PRO A 153 -20.25 -9.87 7.52
CA PRO A 153 -21.31 -10.59 8.25
C PRO A 153 -21.53 -9.97 9.63
N THR A 154 -22.80 -9.94 10.08
CA THR A 154 -23.19 -9.31 11.37
C THR A 154 -22.39 -9.87 12.57
N GLU A 155 -22.02 -11.14 12.52
CA GLU A 155 -21.24 -11.84 13.55
C GLU A 155 -19.78 -11.38 13.59
N LEU A 156 -19.26 -10.83 12.50
CA LEU A 156 -17.90 -10.37 12.38
C LEU A 156 -17.75 -8.85 12.47
N ALA A 157 -18.83 -8.12 12.23
CA ALA A 157 -18.81 -6.66 12.28
C ALA A 157 -18.38 -6.16 13.66
N GLY A 158 -17.37 -5.31 13.71
CA GLY A 158 -16.84 -4.78 14.96
C GLY A 158 -15.88 -5.67 15.73
N HIS A 159 -15.47 -6.79 15.16
CA HIS A 159 -14.52 -7.71 15.77
C HIS A 159 -13.12 -7.54 15.20
N VAL A 160 -12.10 -7.72 16.05
CA VAL A 160 -10.68 -7.71 15.68
C VAL A 160 -10.05 -9.03 16.10
N ALA A 161 -9.44 -9.73 15.15
CA ALA A 161 -8.71 -10.96 15.44
C ALA A 161 -7.30 -10.63 15.96
N VAL A 162 -6.91 -11.25 17.09
CA VAL A 162 -5.57 -11.07 17.66
C VAL A 162 -4.66 -12.21 17.18
N PRO A 163 -3.58 -11.92 16.42
CA PRO A 163 -2.65 -12.94 15.99
C PRO A 163 -1.99 -13.62 17.18
N PHE A 164 -1.61 -14.90 17.02
CA PHE A 164 -1.02 -15.78 18.04
C PHE A 164 -1.94 -16.22 19.19
N LEU A 165 -3.14 -15.67 19.33
CA LEU A 165 -4.11 -16.02 20.37
C LEU A 165 -5.39 -16.54 19.73
N LYS A 166 -5.46 -17.87 19.54
CA LYS A 166 -6.46 -18.56 18.70
C LYS A 166 -7.92 -18.17 19.00
N ASP A 167 -8.27 -18.05 20.27
CA ASP A 167 -9.65 -17.84 20.70
C ASP A 167 -9.93 -16.38 21.09
N LEU A 168 -8.93 -15.49 20.99
CA LEU A 168 -9.08 -14.09 21.37
C LEU A 168 -9.56 -13.24 20.20
N ILE A 169 -10.86 -13.03 20.16
CA ILE A 169 -11.53 -12.11 19.26
C ILE A 169 -12.02 -10.94 20.11
N LEU A 170 -11.48 -9.76 19.86
CA LEU A 170 -11.88 -8.55 20.57
C LEU A 170 -13.12 -7.95 19.92
N ASN A 171 -14.23 -7.92 20.63
CA ASN A 171 -15.42 -7.20 20.17
C ASN A 171 -15.29 -5.73 20.59
N LEU A 172 -14.96 -4.87 19.63
CA LEU A 172 -14.87 -3.42 19.83
C LEU A 172 -16.22 -2.72 19.63
N GLY A 173 -17.22 -3.41 19.08
CA GLY A 173 -18.49 -2.78 18.72
C GLY A 173 -18.22 -1.56 17.82
N TYR A 174 -18.91 -0.45 18.08
CA TYR A 174 -18.74 0.78 17.29
C TYR A 174 -17.34 1.43 17.38
N PHE A 175 -16.53 1.09 18.39
CA PHE A 175 -15.13 1.53 18.47
C PHE A 175 -14.24 0.90 17.39
N TYR A 176 -14.71 -0.12 16.70
CA TYR A 176 -14.02 -0.65 15.53
C TYR A 176 -13.85 0.41 14.42
N ILE A 177 -14.85 1.26 14.21
CA ILE A 177 -14.78 2.31 13.17
C ILE A 177 -13.57 3.24 13.38
N PRO A 178 -13.40 3.93 14.53
CA PRO A 178 -12.21 4.75 14.75
C PRO A 178 -10.91 3.95 14.77
N PHE A 179 -10.92 2.68 15.18
CA PHE A 179 -9.75 1.80 15.09
C PHE A 179 -9.37 1.52 13.64
N ALA A 180 -10.32 1.13 12.79
CA ALA A 180 -10.09 0.89 11.36
C ALA A 180 -9.64 2.17 10.63
N MET A 181 -10.22 3.33 10.99
CA MET A 181 -9.75 4.64 10.49
C MET A 181 -8.29 4.88 10.84
N PHE A 182 -7.89 4.60 12.08
CA PHE A 182 -6.50 4.75 12.52
C PHE A 182 -5.56 3.83 11.73
N VAL A 183 -5.97 2.58 11.45
CA VAL A 183 -5.19 1.64 10.64
C VAL A 183 -4.99 2.16 9.22
N ILE A 184 -6.05 2.61 8.55
CA ILE A 184 -5.97 3.12 7.17
C ILE A 184 -5.11 4.39 7.10
N VAL A 185 -5.38 5.37 7.94
CA VAL A 185 -4.63 6.64 7.97
C VAL A 185 -3.18 6.41 8.39
N GLY A 186 -2.96 5.54 9.37
CA GLY A 186 -1.64 5.15 9.86
C GLY A 186 -0.82 4.51 8.76
N ALA A 187 -1.36 3.51 8.06
CA ALA A 187 -0.71 2.83 6.95
C ALA A 187 -0.37 3.80 5.80
N ALA A 188 -1.32 4.67 5.39
CA ALA A 188 -1.09 5.66 4.34
C ALA A 188 0.09 6.58 4.65
N ASN A 189 0.14 7.13 5.86
CA ASN A 189 1.21 8.04 6.25
C ASN A 189 2.53 7.30 6.52
N ALA A 190 2.51 6.08 7.04
CA ALA A 190 3.71 5.30 7.31
C ALA A 190 4.44 4.90 6.02
N VAL A 191 3.71 4.47 4.99
CA VAL A 191 4.28 4.20 3.65
C VAL A 191 4.84 5.48 3.04
N ASN A 192 4.13 6.61 3.16
CA ASN A 192 4.61 7.89 2.66
C ASN A 192 5.91 8.35 3.36
N LEU A 193 6.05 8.14 4.67
CA LEU A 193 7.30 8.43 5.38
C LEU A 193 8.45 7.51 4.97
N THR A 194 8.18 6.30 4.50
CA THR A 194 9.18 5.34 4.04
C THR A 194 9.70 5.64 2.64
N ASP A 195 8.96 6.40 1.83
CA ASP A 195 9.31 6.74 0.43
C ASP A 195 10.39 7.84 0.35
N GLY A 196 11.54 7.59 0.98
CA GLY A 196 12.65 8.54 1.04
C GLY A 196 13.88 8.18 0.19
N LEU A 197 14.00 6.93 -0.26
CA LEU A 197 15.11 6.43 -1.08
C LEU A 197 14.58 5.67 -2.30
N ASP A 198 15.39 5.65 -3.38
CA ASP A 198 15.04 4.98 -4.63
C ASP A 198 14.72 3.50 -4.41
N GLY A 199 13.52 3.06 -4.77
CA GLY A 199 13.06 1.68 -4.63
C GLY A 199 12.75 1.23 -3.20
N LEU A 200 12.97 2.07 -2.17
CA LEU A 200 12.82 1.66 -0.77
C LEU A 200 11.39 1.27 -0.42
N ALA A 201 10.40 2.09 -0.74
CA ALA A 201 9.02 1.88 -0.32
C ALA A 201 8.27 0.85 -1.16
N ILE A 202 8.50 0.84 -2.49
CA ILE A 202 7.66 0.04 -3.40
C ILE A 202 7.80 -1.47 -3.19
N MET A 203 9.01 -1.98 -2.94
CA MET A 203 9.20 -3.42 -2.73
C MET A 203 8.57 -3.92 -1.42
N PRO A 204 8.76 -3.28 -0.25
CA PRO A 204 8.01 -3.60 0.97
C PRO A 204 6.49 -3.51 0.80
N VAL A 205 5.97 -2.54 0.01
CA VAL A 205 4.55 -2.47 -0.33
C VAL A 205 4.10 -3.69 -1.11
N MET A 206 4.85 -4.12 -2.13
CA MET A 206 4.53 -5.33 -2.90
C MET A 206 4.56 -6.59 -2.04
N ILE A 207 5.55 -6.72 -1.15
CA ILE A 207 5.65 -7.85 -0.22
C ILE A 207 4.44 -7.87 0.72
N ALA A 208 4.07 -6.74 1.30
CA ALA A 208 2.90 -6.61 2.16
C ALA A 208 1.60 -6.90 1.39
N ALA A 209 1.44 -6.36 0.18
CA ALA A 209 0.28 -6.59 -0.67
C ALA A 209 0.14 -8.07 -1.06
N GLY A 210 1.23 -8.74 -1.43
CA GLY A 210 1.22 -10.17 -1.74
C GLY A 210 0.81 -11.01 -0.53
N THR A 211 1.32 -10.66 0.65
CA THR A 211 0.99 -11.33 1.91
C THR A 211 -0.49 -11.14 2.25
N LEU A 212 -0.99 -9.90 2.22
CA LEU A 212 -2.41 -9.61 2.47
C LEU A 212 -3.32 -10.22 1.40
N GLY A 213 -2.86 -10.30 0.15
CA GLY A 213 -3.58 -10.99 -0.93
C GLY A 213 -3.70 -12.49 -0.68
N ALA A 214 -2.64 -13.14 -0.21
CA ALA A 214 -2.67 -14.54 0.21
C ALA A 214 -3.63 -14.73 1.40
N ILE A 215 -3.59 -13.85 2.40
CA ILE A 215 -4.52 -13.86 3.52
C ILE A 215 -5.97 -13.69 3.02
N ALA A 216 -6.23 -12.71 2.17
CA ALA A 216 -7.56 -12.46 1.60
C ALA A 216 -8.11 -13.68 0.85
N TYR A 217 -7.25 -14.35 0.07
CA TYR A 217 -7.62 -15.58 -0.62
C TYR A 217 -7.99 -16.70 0.35
N VAL A 218 -7.21 -16.87 1.41
CA VAL A 218 -7.41 -17.89 2.46
C VAL A 218 -8.70 -17.64 3.24
N VAL A 219 -8.88 -16.42 3.78
CA VAL A 219 -10.04 -16.10 4.63
C VAL A 219 -11.34 -15.95 3.83
N GLY A 220 -11.25 -15.79 2.53
CA GLY A 220 -12.40 -15.80 1.62
C GLY A 220 -12.88 -17.20 1.20
N ARG A 221 -12.31 -18.29 1.76
CA ARG A 221 -12.62 -19.68 1.41
C ARG A 221 -12.85 -20.54 2.64
N THR A 222 -13.95 -21.27 2.66
CA THR A 222 -14.35 -22.12 3.80
C THR A 222 -13.38 -23.27 4.04
N ASP A 223 -12.88 -23.94 2.99
CA ASP A 223 -11.93 -25.05 3.08
C ASP A 223 -10.63 -24.67 3.77
N PHE A 224 -10.09 -23.49 3.47
CA PHE A 224 -8.87 -22.99 4.13
C PHE A 224 -9.13 -22.48 5.54
N THR A 225 -10.26 -21.79 5.76
CA THR A 225 -10.56 -21.23 7.09
C THR A 225 -10.84 -22.31 8.11
N GLU A 226 -11.52 -23.40 7.75
CA GLU A 226 -11.72 -24.57 8.59
C GLU A 226 -10.38 -25.27 8.94
N TYR A 227 -9.50 -25.48 7.92
CA TYR A 227 -8.20 -26.11 8.13
C TYR A 227 -7.27 -25.27 9.03
N LEU A 228 -7.26 -23.95 8.84
CA LEU A 228 -6.39 -23.04 9.59
C LEU A 228 -7.00 -22.60 10.94
N GLY A 229 -8.31 -22.76 11.12
CA GLY A 229 -9.04 -22.27 12.29
C GLY A 229 -9.14 -20.74 12.34
N VAL A 230 -9.18 -20.07 11.16
CA VAL A 230 -9.35 -18.62 11.02
C VAL A 230 -10.77 -18.26 10.67
N GLN A 231 -11.15 -16.99 10.84
CA GLN A 231 -12.49 -16.51 10.52
C GLN A 231 -12.73 -16.50 9.00
N PHE A 232 -13.90 -16.95 8.59
CA PHE A 232 -14.33 -16.89 7.20
C PHE A 232 -14.97 -15.53 6.91
N VAL A 233 -14.37 -14.76 6.00
CA VAL A 233 -14.88 -13.46 5.53
C VAL A 233 -15.29 -13.59 4.07
N PRO A 234 -16.57 -13.86 3.78
CA PRO A 234 -17.03 -14.15 2.43
C PRO A 234 -16.79 -12.98 1.48
N GLY A 235 -16.30 -13.29 0.27
CA GLY A 235 -16.06 -12.30 -0.77
C GLY A 235 -14.68 -11.63 -0.75
N THR A 236 -13.94 -11.70 0.33
CA THR A 236 -12.59 -11.07 0.42
C THR A 236 -11.56 -11.70 -0.49
N GLY A 237 -11.77 -12.96 -0.94
CA GLY A 237 -10.89 -13.62 -1.90
C GLY A 237 -10.65 -12.84 -3.20
N GLU A 238 -11.60 -11.99 -3.61
CA GLU A 238 -11.44 -11.11 -4.78
C GLU A 238 -10.34 -10.07 -4.61
N LEU A 239 -10.01 -9.69 -3.37
CA LEU A 239 -8.90 -8.78 -3.07
C LEU A 239 -7.55 -9.34 -3.50
N ALA A 240 -7.40 -10.66 -3.65
CA ALA A 240 -6.20 -11.27 -4.22
C ALA A 240 -5.93 -10.81 -5.66
N ILE A 241 -6.96 -10.46 -6.42
CA ILE A 241 -6.81 -9.92 -7.78
C ILE A 241 -6.31 -8.48 -7.74
N PHE A 242 -6.86 -7.66 -6.83
CA PHE A 242 -6.41 -6.29 -6.60
C PHE A 242 -4.94 -6.25 -6.15
N THR A 243 -4.56 -7.10 -5.19
CA THR A 243 -3.17 -7.16 -4.70
C THR A 243 -2.22 -7.68 -5.76
N ALA A 244 -2.62 -8.64 -6.58
CA ALA A 244 -1.83 -9.10 -7.72
C ALA A 244 -1.63 -7.99 -8.76
N ALA A 245 -2.67 -7.20 -9.07
CA ALA A 245 -2.55 -6.03 -9.93
C ALA A 245 -1.61 -4.97 -9.33
N LEU A 246 -1.68 -4.73 -8.00
CA LEU A 246 -0.77 -3.83 -7.29
C LEU A 246 0.68 -4.30 -7.40
N MET A 247 0.93 -5.60 -7.20
CA MET A 247 2.27 -6.19 -7.34
C MET A 247 2.80 -6.04 -8.77
N GLY A 248 1.98 -6.33 -9.78
CA GLY A 248 2.37 -6.18 -11.19
C GLY A 248 2.68 -4.73 -11.56
N GLY A 249 1.82 -3.79 -11.16
CA GLY A 249 2.04 -2.34 -11.37
C GLY A 249 3.23 -1.80 -10.60
N GLY A 250 3.41 -2.28 -9.35
CA GLY A 250 4.57 -1.95 -8.51
C GLY A 250 5.88 -2.43 -9.11
N LEU A 251 5.90 -3.67 -9.65
CA LEU A 251 7.09 -4.20 -10.32
C LEU A 251 7.42 -3.45 -11.62
N GLY A 252 6.38 -3.10 -12.41
CA GLY A 252 6.54 -2.25 -13.58
C GLY A 252 7.09 -0.86 -13.25
N PHE A 253 6.67 -0.28 -12.12
CA PHE A 253 7.20 0.98 -11.61
C PHE A 253 8.64 0.83 -11.07
N LEU A 254 8.93 -0.23 -10.32
CA LEU A 254 10.26 -0.48 -9.75
C LEU A 254 11.34 -0.56 -10.85
N TRP A 255 11.01 -1.02 -12.05
CA TRP A 255 11.90 -1.01 -13.20
C TRP A 255 12.50 0.38 -13.50
N TYR A 256 11.74 1.44 -13.23
CA TYR A 256 12.17 2.83 -13.44
C TYR A 256 12.58 3.53 -12.14
N ASN A 257 12.18 3.01 -10.99
CA ASN A 257 12.46 3.61 -9.69
C ASN A 257 13.66 2.96 -8.96
N ALA A 258 14.18 1.83 -9.47
CA ALA A 258 15.43 1.24 -8.95
C ALA A 258 16.59 2.22 -9.08
N PRO A 259 17.55 2.23 -8.12
CA PRO A 259 18.69 3.15 -8.13
C PRO A 259 19.58 3.02 -9.37
N PRO A 260 19.92 4.10 -10.07
CA PRO A 260 19.45 5.48 -9.91
C PRO A 260 18.06 5.68 -10.52
N ALA A 261 17.12 6.25 -9.75
CA ALA A 261 15.73 6.38 -10.17
C ALA A 261 15.53 7.33 -11.36
N ALA A 262 14.79 6.85 -12.36
CA ALA A 262 14.36 7.67 -13.50
C ALA A 262 13.09 8.50 -13.17
N VAL A 263 12.36 8.14 -12.12
CA VAL A 263 11.14 8.80 -11.61
C VAL A 263 10.91 8.46 -10.15
N PHE A 264 10.50 9.44 -9.34
CA PHE A 264 10.09 9.23 -7.95
C PHE A 264 8.61 8.92 -7.86
N MET A 265 8.22 8.11 -6.84
CA MET A 265 6.82 7.74 -6.61
C MET A 265 5.96 8.95 -6.28
N GLY A 266 6.43 9.79 -5.38
CA GLY A 266 5.73 10.95 -4.85
C GLY A 266 4.60 10.60 -3.87
N ASP A 267 4.02 11.65 -3.27
CA ASP A 267 2.89 11.50 -2.35
C ASP A 267 1.67 10.88 -3.05
N THR A 268 1.54 11.08 -4.37
CA THR A 268 0.52 10.48 -5.23
C THR A 268 0.50 8.95 -5.13
N GLY A 269 1.68 8.32 -5.15
CA GLY A 269 1.79 6.86 -5.06
C GLY A 269 1.83 6.36 -3.63
N SER A 270 2.70 6.93 -2.80
CA SER A 270 2.99 6.41 -1.47
C SER A 270 1.78 6.46 -0.53
N LEU A 271 1.00 7.56 -0.52
CA LEU A 271 -0.24 7.65 0.26
C LEU A 271 -1.30 6.66 -0.24
N ALA A 272 -1.44 6.54 -1.56
CA ALA A 272 -2.40 5.64 -2.18
C ALA A 272 -2.13 4.17 -1.83
N LEU A 273 -0.87 3.76 -1.96
CA LEU A 273 -0.46 2.38 -1.69
C LEU A 273 -0.57 2.02 -0.20
N GLY A 274 -0.16 2.94 0.68
CA GLY A 274 -0.34 2.75 2.12
C GLY A 274 -1.82 2.68 2.52
N GLY A 275 -2.66 3.56 1.98
CA GLY A 275 -4.11 3.51 2.17
C GLY A 275 -4.72 2.20 1.67
N ALA A 276 -4.28 1.71 0.50
CA ALA A 276 -4.69 0.42 -0.05
C ALA A 276 -4.38 -0.74 0.90
N LEU A 277 -3.14 -0.82 1.45
CA LEU A 277 -2.76 -1.85 2.41
C LEU A 277 -3.64 -1.80 3.67
N GLY A 278 -3.89 -0.60 4.21
CA GLY A 278 -4.77 -0.41 5.36
C GLY A 278 -6.20 -0.85 5.07
N ALA A 279 -6.75 -0.48 3.90
CA ALA A 279 -8.09 -0.88 3.51
C ALA A 279 -8.22 -2.41 3.31
N ILE A 280 -7.24 -3.06 2.69
CA ILE A 280 -7.23 -4.52 2.53
C ILE A 280 -7.23 -5.21 3.91
N ALA A 281 -6.39 -4.75 4.84
CA ALA A 281 -6.32 -5.32 6.18
C ALA A 281 -7.65 -5.19 6.93
N VAL A 282 -8.31 -4.04 6.83
CA VAL A 282 -9.66 -3.81 7.42
C VAL A 282 -10.70 -4.69 6.75
N CYS A 283 -10.70 -4.83 5.41
CA CYS A 283 -11.63 -5.70 4.69
C CYS A 283 -11.47 -7.19 5.04
N THR A 284 -10.24 -7.62 5.37
CA THR A 284 -9.92 -9.01 5.72
C THR A 284 -9.92 -9.30 7.22
N GLN A 285 -10.16 -8.29 8.07
CA GLN A 285 -10.04 -8.35 9.53
C GLN A 285 -8.64 -8.80 10.03
N HIS A 286 -7.60 -8.34 9.34
CA HIS A 286 -6.21 -8.64 9.66
C HIS A 286 -5.39 -7.36 9.94
N GLU A 287 -6.01 -6.41 10.66
CA GLU A 287 -5.44 -5.10 10.96
C GLU A 287 -4.15 -5.21 11.78
N ILE A 288 -4.14 -6.07 12.82
CA ILE A 288 -2.96 -6.28 13.66
C ILE A 288 -1.88 -7.03 12.87
N VAL A 289 -2.26 -7.96 12.00
CA VAL A 289 -1.31 -8.66 11.12
C VAL A 289 -0.65 -7.67 10.16
N LEU A 290 -1.37 -6.66 9.65
CA LEU A 290 -0.75 -5.57 8.88
C LEU A 290 0.35 -4.87 9.69
N GLY A 291 0.16 -4.67 11.00
CA GLY A 291 1.20 -4.10 11.87
C GLY A 291 2.49 -4.93 11.89
N ILE A 292 2.39 -6.26 11.74
CA ILE A 292 3.53 -7.18 11.65
C ILE A 292 4.12 -7.17 10.24
N VAL A 293 3.30 -7.45 9.23
CA VAL A 293 3.72 -7.50 7.82
C VAL A 293 4.28 -6.17 7.35
N GLY A 294 3.65 -5.07 7.74
CA GLY A 294 4.06 -3.70 7.52
C GLY A 294 5.01 -3.14 8.59
N GLY A 295 5.64 -3.99 9.41
CA GLY A 295 6.45 -3.56 10.56
C GLY A 295 7.59 -2.62 10.21
N LEU A 296 8.13 -2.71 8.99
CA LEU A 296 9.09 -1.73 8.48
C LEU A 296 8.48 -0.32 8.46
N PHE A 297 7.28 -0.16 7.91
CA PHE A 297 6.57 1.12 7.85
C PHE A 297 6.24 1.63 9.25
N VAL A 298 5.88 0.71 10.16
CA VAL A 298 5.63 1.04 11.58
C VAL A 298 6.90 1.60 12.23
N VAL A 299 8.05 0.96 12.04
CA VAL A 299 9.33 1.41 12.61
C VAL A 299 9.74 2.77 12.03
N GLU A 300 9.56 2.98 10.72
CA GLU A 300 9.82 4.28 10.06
C GLU A 300 8.95 5.39 10.68
N ALA A 301 7.65 5.16 10.80
CA ALA A 301 6.73 6.14 11.38
C ALA A 301 7.02 6.39 12.87
N LEU A 302 7.24 5.32 13.66
CA LEU A 302 7.58 5.44 15.07
C LEU A 302 8.89 6.20 15.29
N SER A 303 9.89 6.01 14.42
CA SER A 303 11.17 6.75 14.52
C SER A 303 10.95 8.27 14.42
N VAL A 304 10.03 8.71 13.55
CA VAL A 304 9.65 10.13 13.41
C VAL A 304 8.90 10.61 14.65
N ILE A 305 7.90 9.84 15.11
CA ILE A 305 7.10 10.20 16.29
C ILE A 305 7.99 10.36 17.53
N ILE A 306 8.86 9.37 17.78
CA ILE A 306 9.81 9.39 18.90
C ILE A 306 10.75 10.57 18.78
N GLN A 307 11.35 10.78 17.60
CA GLN A 307 12.26 11.89 17.35
C GLN A 307 11.62 13.25 17.66
N VAL A 308 10.40 13.48 17.12
CA VAL A 308 9.69 14.76 17.30
C VAL A 308 9.27 14.94 18.75
N ALA A 309 8.74 13.90 19.40
CA ALA A 309 8.29 13.98 20.78
C ALA A 309 9.46 14.25 21.75
N TYR A 310 10.58 13.54 21.55
CA TYR A 310 11.78 13.72 22.37
C TYR A 310 12.43 15.09 22.15
N PHE A 311 12.58 15.51 20.88
CA PHE A 311 13.17 16.79 20.52
C PHE A 311 12.37 17.98 21.08
N LYS A 312 11.04 17.93 21.03
CA LYS A 312 10.19 18.97 21.60
C LYS A 312 10.34 19.11 23.13
N ARG A 313 10.70 18.01 23.83
CA ARG A 313 10.85 18.01 25.30
C ARG A 313 12.26 18.35 25.76
N THR A 314 13.27 17.95 25.00
CA THR A 314 14.67 17.97 25.48
C THR A 314 15.60 18.85 24.65
N GLY A 315 15.19 19.28 23.43
CA GLY A 315 16.06 19.94 22.46
C GLY A 315 17.11 19.01 21.84
N LYS A 316 17.13 17.71 22.20
CA LYS A 316 18.12 16.74 21.73
C LYS A 316 17.51 15.75 20.75
N ARG A 317 18.34 15.18 19.87
CA ARG A 317 17.92 14.14 18.91
C ARG A 317 18.18 12.76 19.51
N VAL A 318 17.22 11.80 19.29
CA VAL A 318 17.40 10.37 19.59
C VAL A 318 18.14 9.71 18.44
N PHE A 319 17.68 9.93 17.20
CA PHE A 319 18.30 9.45 15.99
C PHE A 319 19.11 10.57 15.33
N LEU A 320 20.14 10.23 14.57
CA LEU A 320 20.91 11.21 13.79
C LEU A 320 20.00 11.99 12.85
N MET A 321 19.05 11.29 12.23
CA MET A 321 17.98 11.83 11.41
C MET A 321 16.78 10.87 11.44
N ALA A 322 15.57 11.33 11.22
CA ALA A 322 14.35 10.53 11.08
C ALA A 322 13.63 10.95 9.79
N PRO A 323 12.96 10.03 9.08
CA PRO A 323 12.76 8.59 9.37
C PRO A 323 14.04 7.77 9.48
N ILE A 324 13.94 6.49 9.96
CA ILE A 324 15.13 5.73 10.40
C ILE A 324 16.09 5.36 9.26
N HIS A 325 15.65 5.27 8.01
CA HIS A 325 16.52 5.05 6.86
C HIS A 325 17.59 6.16 6.76
N HIS A 326 17.24 7.42 7.01
CA HIS A 326 18.18 8.54 7.03
C HIS A 326 19.20 8.46 8.19
N HIS A 327 18.84 7.81 9.30
CA HIS A 327 19.80 7.53 10.38
C HIS A 327 20.94 6.63 9.89
N PHE A 328 20.61 5.60 9.08
CA PHE A 328 21.62 4.70 8.52
C PHE A 328 22.46 5.37 7.42
N GLU A 329 21.87 6.27 6.60
CA GLU A 329 22.64 7.10 5.66
C GLU A 329 23.66 7.97 6.41
N LYS A 330 23.24 8.65 7.50
CA LYS A 330 24.14 9.45 8.34
C LYS A 330 25.19 8.61 9.06
N LYS A 331 25.00 7.30 9.20
CA LYS A 331 26.01 6.33 9.67
C LYS A 331 26.98 5.88 8.57
N GLY A 332 26.80 6.31 7.33
CA GLY A 332 27.66 5.97 6.21
C GLY A 332 27.28 4.70 5.45
N TRP A 333 26.06 4.17 5.65
CA TRP A 333 25.57 3.09 4.79
C TRP A 333 25.19 3.64 3.42
N SER A 334 25.55 2.89 2.37
CA SER A 334 25.13 3.27 1.01
C SER A 334 23.62 3.04 0.81
N GLU A 335 23.00 3.85 -0.02
CA GLU A 335 21.56 3.75 -0.34
C GLU A 335 21.16 2.33 -0.76
N PRO A 336 21.85 1.63 -1.70
CA PRO A 336 21.51 0.26 -2.05
C PRO A 336 21.59 -0.73 -0.87
N GLN A 337 22.53 -0.52 0.07
CA GLN A 337 22.61 -1.37 1.26
C GLN A 337 21.39 -1.22 2.16
N ILE A 338 20.92 0.00 2.37
CA ILE A 338 19.73 0.28 3.18
C ILE A 338 18.52 -0.37 2.51
N VAL A 339 18.33 -0.10 1.22
CA VAL A 339 17.19 -0.58 0.43
C VAL A 339 17.11 -2.11 0.47
N ILE A 340 18.18 -2.81 0.14
CA ILE A 340 18.18 -4.29 0.10
C ILE A 340 17.95 -4.88 1.49
N ARG A 341 18.58 -4.33 2.54
CA ARG A 341 18.41 -4.82 3.91
C ARG A 341 16.96 -4.62 4.39
N PHE A 342 16.33 -3.52 4.03
CA PHE A 342 14.94 -3.24 4.40
C PHE A 342 13.97 -4.15 3.63
N TRP A 343 14.28 -4.51 2.38
CA TRP A 343 13.53 -5.53 1.64
C TRP A 343 13.60 -6.90 2.33
N ILE A 344 14.81 -7.30 2.78
CA ILE A 344 14.99 -8.56 3.51
C ILE A 344 14.19 -8.55 4.82
N ILE A 345 14.23 -7.46 5.58
CA ILE A 345 13.44 -7.31 6.82
C ILE A 345 11.95 -7.42 6.50
N SER A 346 11.47 -6.76 5.45
CA SER A 346 10.06 -6.82 5.05
C SER A 346 9.64 -8.24 4.66
N LEU A 347 10.50 -9.00 3.97
CA LEU A 347 10.23 -10.40 3.65
C LEU A 347 10.15 -11.28 4.90
N ILE A 348 11.04 -11.09 5.87
CA ILE A 348 10.99 -11.81 7.16
C ILE A 348 9.68 -11.48 7.89
N LEU A 349 9.30 -10.21 7.97
CA LEU A 349 8.07 -9.79 8.61
C LEU A 349 6.82 -10.34 7.91
N ALA A 350 6.85 -10.44 6.58
CA ALA A 350 5.80 -11.07 5.78
C ALA A 350 5.63 -12.56 6.12
N LEU A 351 6.74 -13.29 6.22
CA LEU A 351 6.72 -14.70 6.62
C LEU A 351 6.20 -14.89 8.05
N ILE A 352 6.58 -14.01 8.99
CA ILE A 352 6.03 -14.00 10.35
C ILE A 352 4.52 -13.74 10.29
N GLY A 353 4.07 -12.75 9.51
CA GLY A 353 2.64 -12.46 9.34
C GLY A 353 1.85 -13.63 8.75
N LEU A 354 2.38 -14.34 7.75
CA LEU A 354 1.75 -15.57 7.23
C LEU A 354 1.72 -16.70 8.27
N ALA A 355 2.77 -16.83 9.07
CA ALA A 355 2.82 -17.85 10.13
C ALA A 355 1.70 -17.64 11.17
N THR A 356 1.25 -16.39 11.40
CA THR A 356 0.14 -16.11 12.32
C THR A 356 -1.18 -16.78 11.92
N LEU A 357 -1.38 -17.12 10.63
CA LEU A 357 -2.57 -17.84 10.18
C LEU A 357 -2.67 -19.25 10.77
N LYS A 358 -1.55 -19.90 11.08
CA LYS A 358 -1.54 -21.25 11.63
C LYS A 358 -1.21 -21.28 13.12
N ILE A 359 -0.39 -20.35 13.61
CA ILE A 359 -0.02 -20.21 15.02
C ILE A 359 -1.11 -19.36 15.70
N ARG A 360 -2.26 -19.96 15.81
CA ARG A 360 -3.39 -19.38 16.54
C ARG A 360 -3.86 -20.32 17.62
#